data_03a526667aecd855a36942138cbbe1fa
#
_entry.id   03a526667aecd855a36942138cbbe1fa
#
_cell.length_a   1.000
_cell.length_b   1.000
_cell.length_c   1.000
_cell.angle_alpha   90.00
_cell.angle_beta   90.00
_cell.angle_gamma   90.00
#
_symmetry.space_group_name_H-M   'P 1'
#
loop_
_entity.id
_entity.type
_entity.pdbx_description
1 polymer ?
#
loop_
_entity_poly.entity_id
_entity_poly.type
_entity_poly.pdbx_seq_one_letter_code
_entity_poly.pdbx_strand_id
1 'polypeptide(L)'
;EMTSSLVGSEMCIRDSNAAEQQAKQMKDEYISVEHVFLGILQRPGKAANEIFKMFGITTEKFMQQLSAVRGNQRVTSDNPEDTYNALKKYGQDLVEMARANKLDPVIGRDSEIRNVIRILSRKRKNNPVLIGEAGVGKTAIAEGLAQRIVRGDVPENLKDRTVFSLDMGALVAGAKYRGEFEERLKAVLEDVKNSDGNIILFIDELHTIVGAGKTDGAMDAGNMLKPMLARGELHCVGATTLNEYREYIEKDAALERRFQPVMVDEPTVEDTISILRGLKDRYEVFHGVKTVSYTHLRAHETRRHL
;
A
#
# COMPACT_ATOMS: atom_id res chain seq x y z
N GLU A 1 -36.03 -37.88 2.95
CA GLU A 1 -35.26 -36.77 3.54
C GLU A 1 -33.85 -37.18 3.99
N MET A 2 -33.59 -38.43 4.45
CA MET A 2 -32.26 -38.90 4.83
C MET A 2 -31.26 -39.09 3.68
N THR A 3 -31.75 -39.44 2.47
CA THR A 3 -30.90 -39.64 1.29
C THR A 3 -30.30 -38.33 0.74
N SER A 4 -30.98 -37.21 0.86
CA SER A 4 -30.47 -35.90 0.42
C SER A 4 -29.28 -35.38 1.27
N SER A 5 -29.27 -35.67 2.56
CA SER A 5 -28.22 -35.27 3.47
C SER A 5 -26.92 -36.09 3.26
N LEU A 6 -27.05 -37.38 2.97
CA LEU A 6 -25.90 -38.25 2.69
C LEU A 6 -25.21 -37.92 1.36
N VAL A 7 -25.97 -37.61 0.31
CA VAL A 7 -25.42 -37.19 -0.98
C VAL A 7 -24.67 -35.88 -0.89
N GLY A 8 -25.15 -34.92 -0.05
CA GLY A 8 -24.42 -33.66 0.21
C GLY A 8 -23.08 -33.89 0.93
N SER A 9 -23.04 -34.77 1.93
CA SER A 9 -21.83 -35.07 2.67
C SER A 9 -20.77 -35.82 1.83
N GLU A 10 -21.18 -36.78 1.01
CA GLU A 10 -20.27 -37.50 0.09
C GLU A 10 -19.66 -36.57 -0.98
N MET A 11 -20.45 -35.62 -1.49
CA MET A 11 -19.97 -34.61 -2.45
C MET A 11 -18.95 -33.66 -1.81
N CYS A 12 -19.20 -33.18 -0.59
CA CYS A 12 -18.23 -32.35 0.15
C CYS A 12 -16.92 -33.08 0.43
N ILE A 13 -16.95 -34.33 0.87
CA ILE A 13 -15.74 -35.15 1.13
C ILE A 13 -14.93 -35.36 -0.16
N ARG A 14 -15.62 -35.60 -1.26
CA ARG A 14 -14.98 -35.84 -2.55
C ARG A 14 -14.32 -34.59 -3.12
N ASP A 15 -14.95 -33.42 -2.96
CA ASP A 15 -14.40 -32.15 -3.38
C ASP A 15 -13.21 -31.72 -2.51
N SER A 16 -13.28 -31.97 -1.21
CA SER A 16 -12.16 -31.74 -0.27
C SER A 16 -10.94 -32.60 -0.61
N ASN A 17 -11.15 -33.88 -0.94
CA ASN A 17 -10.06 -34.78 -1.35
C ASN A 17 -9.43 -34.35 -2.69
N ALA A 18 -10.23 -33.85 -3.62
CA ALA A 18 -9.73 -33.30 -4.89
C ALA A 18 -8.92 -32.04 -4.66
N ALA A 19 -9.37 -31.13 -3.79
CA ALA A 19 -8.65 -29.91 -3.40
C ALA A 19 -7.32 -30.24 -2.72
N GLU A 20 -7.27 -31.24 -1.83
CA GLU A 20 -6.03 -31.69 -1.20
C GLU A 20 -5.00 -32.23 -2.21
N GLN A 21 -5.48 -32.97 -3.23
CA GLN A 21 -4.60 -33.46 -4.30
C GLN A 21 -4.03 -32.29 -5.12
N GLN A 22 -4.83 -31.25 -5.40
CA GLN A 22 -4.35 -30.07 -6.10
C GLN A 22 -3.32 -29.30 -5.27
N ALA A 23 -3.55 -29.09 -3.96
CA ALA A 23 -2.61 -28.45 -3.07
C ALA A 23 -1.25 -29.19 -3.05
N LYS A 24 -1.27 -30.53 -2.97
CA LYS A 24 -0.06 -31.36 -3.04
C LYS A 24 0.67 -31.24 -4.38
N GLN A 25 -0.04 -31.18 -5.51
CA GLN A 25 0.56 -30.99 -6.83
C GLN A 25 1.21 -29.61 -6.97
N MET A 26 0.61 -28.57 -6.41
CA MET A 26 1.13 -27.21 -6.39
C MET A 26 2.19 -26.98 -5.31
N LYS A 27 2.45 -28.00 -4.46
CA LYS A 27 3.38 -27.97 -3.33
C LYS A 27 3.00 -26.92 -2.27
N ASP A 28 1.73 -26.75 -2.04
CA ASP A 28 1.16 -25.87 -1.05
C ASP A 28 0.94 -26.62 0.27
N GLU A 29 1.08 -25.89 1.38
CA GLU A 29 0.94 -26.47 2.74
C GLU A 29 -0.52 -26.44 3.22
N TYR A 30 -1.31 -25.50 2.70
CA TYR A 30 -2.73 -25.34 3.04
C TYR A 30 -3.62 -25.42 1.81
N ILE A 31 -4.86 -25.82 2.03
CA ILE A 31 -5.89 -25.86 0.99
C ILE A 31 -6.55 -24.46 0.93
N SER A 32 -6.47 -23.82 -0.22
CA SER A 32 -7.09 -22.52 -0.49
C SER A 32 -8.29 -22.65 -1.42
N VAL A 33 -9.00 -21.54 -1.64
CA VAL A 33 -10.20 -21.50 -2.51
C VAL A 33 -9.90 -21.96 -3.93
N GLU A 34 -8.74 -21.63 -4.46
CA GLU A 34 -8.31 -22.05 -5.81
C GLU A 34 -8.18 -23.58 -5.93
N HIS A 35 -7.72 -24.27 -4.89
CA HIS A 35 -7.63 -25.72 -4.89
C HIS A 35 -9.02 -26.37 -4.91
N VAL A 36 -9.95 -25.80 -4.15
CA VAL A 36 -11.35 -26.24 -4.16
C VAL A 36 -11.97 -26.00 -5.53
N PHE A 37 -11.75 -24.83 -6.13
CA PHE A 37 -12.27 -24.49 -7.45
C PHE A 37 -11.67 -25.39 -8.55
N LEU A 38 -10.38 -25.70 -8.50
CA LEU A 38 -9.73 -26.66 -9.40
C LEU A 38 -10.31 -28.06 -9.23
N GLY A 39 -10.59 -28.48 -8.01
CA GLY A 39 -11.28 -29.76 -7.73
C GLY A 39 -12.65 -29.82 -8.38
N ILE A 40 -13.44 -28.75 -8.28
CA ILE A 40 -14.76 -28.62 -8.93
C ILE A 40 -14.62 -28.59 -10.46
N LEU A 41 -13.63 -27.88 -11.02
CA LEU A 41 -13.38 -27.83 -12.47
C LEU A 41 -13.03 -29.20 -13.06
N GLN A 42 -12.28 -30.04 -12.32
CA GLN A 42 -11.92 -31.38 -12.79
C GLN A 42 -13.10 -32.35 -12.80
N ARG A 43 -14.05 -32.17 -11.87
CA ARG A 43 -15.21 -33.06 -11.74
C ARG A 43 -16.48 -32.25 -11.49
N PRO A 44 -16.92 -31.45 -12.48
CA PRO A 44 -18.06 -30.57 -12.32
C PRO A 44 -19.35 -31.37 -12.18
N GLY A 45 -20.21 -30.97 -11.25
CA GLY A 45 -21.59 -31.40 -11.23
C GLY A 45 -22.37 -30.91 -12.48
N LYS A 46 -23.54 -31.46 -12.76
CA LYS A 46 -24.31 -31.11 -13.98
C LYS A 46 -24.52 -29.61 -14.15
N ALA A 47 -24.96 -28.91 -13.09
CA ALA A 47 -25.18 -27.46 -13.12
C ALA A 47 -23.89 -26.66 -13.31
N ALA A 48 -22.81 -27.02 -12.61
CA ALA A 48 -21.52 -26.37 -12.75
C ALA A 48 -20.92 -26.54 -14.15
N ASN A 49 -21.08 -27.74 -14.75
CA ASN A 49 -20.62 -28.02 -16.12
C ASN A 49 -21.32 -27.16 -17.17
N GLU A 50 -22.62 -26.91 -17.01
CA GLU A 50 -23.38 -26.03 -17.90
C GLU A 50 -22.88 -24.59 -17.81
N ILE A 51 -22.64 -24.08 -16.58
CA ILE A 51 -22.08 -22.75 -16.34
C ILE A 51 -20.69 -22.65 -16.95
N PHE A 52 -19.81 -23.61 -16.69
CA PHE A 52 -18.43 -23.59 -17.21
C PHE A 52 -18.41 -23.62 -18.75
N LYS A 53 -19.29 -24.37 -19.38
CA LYS A 53 -19.44 -24.38 -20.86
C LYS A 53 -19.97 -23.05 -21.37
N MET A 54 -20.98 -22.47 -20.72
CA MET A 54 -21.58 -21.18 -21.13
C MET A 54 -20.53 -20.04 -21.10
N PHE A 55 -19.70 -19.99 -20.09
CA PHE A 55 -18.69 -18.95 -19.92
C PHE A 55 -17.32 -19.35 -20.48
N GLY A 56 -17.16 -20.53 -21.04
CA GLY A 56 -15.90 -21.03 -21.60
C GLY A 56 -14.77 -21.12 -20.55
N ILE A 57 -15.11 -21.49 -19.31
CA ILE A 57 -14.17 -21.66 -18.21
C ILE A 57 -13.55 -23.04 -18.34
N THR A 58 -12.21 -23.08 -18.52
CA THR A 58 -11.42 -24.31 -18.59
C THR A 58 -10.30 -24.28 -17.56
N THR A 59 -9.80 -25.46 -17.21
CA THR A 59 -8.68 -25.58 -16.25
C THR A 59 -7.45 -24.80 -16.72
N GLU A 60 -7.14 -24.83 -18.03
CA GLU A 60 -5.99 -24.12 -18.60
C GLU A 60 -6.13 -22.61 -18.45
N LYS A 61 -7.32 -22.06 -18.80
CA LYS A 61 -7.58 -20.62 -18.65
C LYS A 61 -7.54 -20.19 -17.20
N PHE A 62 -8.10 -21.01 -16.31
CA PHE A 62 -8.06 -20.72 -14.89
C PHE A 62 -6.64 -20.74 -14.35
N MET A 63 -5.83 -21.76 -14.68
CA MET A 63 -4.42 -21.84 -14.28
C MET A 63 -3.60 -20.67 -14.82
N GLN A 64 -3.86 -20.22 -16.04
CA GLN A 64 -3.19 -19.06 -16.62
C GLN A 64 -3.50 -17.78 -15.83
N GLN A 65 -4.76 -17.55 -15.47
CA GLN A 65 -5.17 -16.40 -14.67
C GLN A 65 -4.67 -16.51 -13.22
N LEU A 66 -4.72 -17.70 -12.64
CA LEU A 66 -4.20 -17.97 -11.31
C LEU A 66 -2.70 -17.68 -11.24
N SER A 67 -1.93 -18.09 -12.25
CA SER A 67 -0.51 -17.79 -12.36
C SER A 67 -0.22 -16.28 -12.47
N ALA A 68 -1.10 -15.52 -13.13
CA ALA A 68 -0.97 -14.07 -13.22
C ALA A 68 -1.27 -13.36 -11.89
N VAL A 69 -2.24 -13.88 -11.11
CA VAL A 69 -2.64 -13.30 -9.81
C VAL A 69 -1.68 -13.73 -8.69
N ARG A 70 -1.33 -15.01 -8.65
CA ARG A 70 -0.55 -15.63 -7.59
C ARG A 70 0.96 -15.49 -7.81
N GLY A 71 1.43 -15.36 -9.05
CA GLY A 71 2.86 -15.43 -9.41
C GLY A 71 3.45 -16.78 -8.99
N ASN A 72 4.62 -16.75 -8.33
CA ASN A 72 5.32 -17.94 -7.81
C ASN A 72 5.11 -18.17 -6.30
N GLN A 73 4.12 -17.49 -5.70
CA GLN A 73 3.86 -17.62 -4.26
C GLN A 73 3.23 -18.97 -3.94
N ARG A 74 3.63 -19.56 -2.81
CA ARG A 74 3.05 -20.79 -2.26
C ARG A 74 2.09 -20.45 -1.13
N VAL A 75 1.07 -21.27 -0.97
CA VAL A 75 0.14 -21.17 0.16
C VAL A 75 0.81 -21.78 1.40
N THR A 76 1.31 -20.92 2.26
CA THR A 76 2.02 -21.30 3.50
C THR A 76 1.26 -20.86 4.75
N SER A 77 0.08 -20.22 4.61
CA SER A 77 -0.74 -19.74 5.72
C SER A 77 -2.21 -20.14 5.57
N ASP A 78 -2.95 -20.04 6.66
CA ASP A 78 -4.40 -20.31 6.74
C ASP A 78 -5.24 -19.33 5.88
N ASN A 79 -4.72 -18.13 5.61
CA ASN A 79 -5.37 -17.09 4.82
C ASN A 79 -4.49 -16.64 3.64
N PRO A 80 -4.33 -17.46 2.61
CA PRO A 80 -3.48 -17.14 1.47
C PRO A 80 -3.99 -15.92 0.67
N GLU A 81 -5.28 -15.65 0.74
CA GLU A 81 -5.91 -14.48 0.09
C GLU A 81 -5.41 -13.15 0.66
N ASP A 82 -4.92 -13.14 1.90
CA ASP A 82 -4.32 -11.97 2.52
C ASP A 82 -2.95 -11.59 1.92
N THR A 83 -2.29 -12.53 1.27
CA THR A 83 -0.98 -12.32 0.63
C THR A 83 -1.08 -12.03 -0.87
N TYR A 84 -2.21 -12.37 -1.52
CA TYR A 84 -2.39 -12.12 -2.95
C TYR A 84 -2.76 -10.66 -3.22
N ASN A 85 -2.03 -10.02 -4.14
CA ASN A 85 -2.20 -8.59 -4.44
C ASN A 85 -2.13 -7.70 -3.17
N ALA A 86 -1.22 -8.02 -2.27
CA ALA A 86 -1.09 -7.36 -0.97
C ALA A 86 -0.97 -5.84 -1.10
N LEU A 87 -0.27 -5.34 -2.12
CA LEU A 87 -0.20 -3.92 -2.41
C LEU A 87 -1.58 -3.29 -2.60
N LYS A 88 -2.45 -3.88 -3.42
CA LYS A 88 -3.80 -3.33 -3.67
C LYS A 88 -4.72 -3.45 -2.47
N LYS A 89 -4.49 -4.43 -1.61
CA LYS A 89 -5.29 -4.66 -0.40
C LYS A 89 -4.90 -3.72 0.75
N TYR A 90 -3.60 -3.45 0.90
CA TYR A 90 -3.04 -2.72 2.04
C TYR A 90 -2.48 -1.36 1.67
N GLY A 91 -2.86 -0.81 0.52
CA GLY A 91 -2.43 0.52 0.15
C GLY A 91 -3.17 1.09 -1.05
N GLN A 92 -2.77 2.28 -1.46
CA GLN A 92 -3.39 3.04 -2.54
C GLN A 92 -2.33 3.52 -3.53
N ASP A 93 -2.60 3.33 -4.81
CA ASP A 93 -1.78 3.87 -5.90
C ASP A 93 -2.10 5.37 -6.09
N LEU A 94 -1.22 6.24 -5.60
CA LEU A 94 -1.37 7.68 -5.72
C LEU A 94 -1.24 8.17 -7.17
N VAL A 95 -0.48 7.45 -8.02
CA VAL A 95 -0.33 7.82 -9.44
C VAL A 95 -1.62 7.51 -10.21
N GLU A 96 -2.24 6.37 -9.94
CA GLU A 96 -3.55 6.03 -10.51
C GLU A 96 -4.62 7.02 -10.04
N MET A 97 -4.63 7.37 -8.75
CA MET A 97 -5.54 8.39 -8.21
C MET A 97 -5.31 9.77 -8.85
N ALA A 98 -4.05 10.16 -9.09
CA ALA A 98 -3.72 11.41 -9.78
C ALA A 98 -4.22 11.40 -11.23
N ARG A 99 -4.05 10.29 -11.96
CA ARG A 99 -4.59 10.12 -13.32
C ARG A 99 -6.12 10.22 -13.36
N ALA A 100 -6.76 9.69 -12.34
CA ALA A 100 -8.23 9.75 -12.19
C ALA A 100 -8.73 11.09 -11.62
N ASN A 101 -7.86 12.09 -11.40
CA ASN A 101 -8.18 13.40 -10.78
C ASN A 101 -8.86 13.27 -9.40
N LYS A 102 -8.55 12.23 -8.65
CA LYS A 102 -9.11 11.99 -7.32
C LYS A 102 -8.31 12.66 -6.20
N LEU A 103 -7.06 13.10 -6.49
CA LEU A 103 -6.23 13.81 -5.52
C LEU A 103 -6.51 15.33 -5.55
N ASP A 104 -6.42 15.94 -4.38
CA ASP A 104 -6.49 17.39 -4.27
C ASP A 104 -5.25 18.08 -4.86
N PRO A 105 -5.39 19.32 -5.39
CA PRO A 105 -4.24 20.06 -5.89
C PRO A 105 -3.28 20.39 -4.74
N VAL A 106 -2.01 20.07 -4.91
CA VAL A 106 -0.97 20.40 -3.94
C VAL A 106 -0.39 21.76 -4.25
N ILE A 107 -0.50 22.69 -3.29
CA ILE A 107 -0.12 24.10 -3.42
C ILE A 107 0.87 24.45 -2.32
N GLY A 108 1.89 25.26 -2.64
CA GLY A 108 2.87 25.78 -1.68
C GLY A 108 3.90 24.76 -1.18
N ARG A 109 4.05 23.60 -1.86
CA ARG A 109 5.00 22.54 -1.50
C ARG A 109 6.00 22.20 -2.61
N ASP A 110 6.21 23.10 -3.54
CA ASP A 110 7.07 22.88 -4.71
C ASP A 110 8.53 22.65 -4.35
N SER A 111 9.05 23.32 -3.33
CA SER A 111 10.43 23.17 -2.85
C SER A 111 10.67 21.80 -2.25
N GLU A 112 9.77 21.34 -1.40
CA GLU A 112 9.85 20.04 -0.73
C GLU A 112 9.69 18.90 -1.75
N ILE A 113 8.75 18.99 -2.67
CA ILE A 113 8.55 17.99 -3.72
C ILE A 113 9.80 17.91 -4.62
N ARG A 114 10.37 19.03 -5.05
CA ARG A 114 11.64 19.03 -5.80
C ARG A 114 12.78 18.41 -5.01
N ASN A 115 12.85 18.65 -3.72
CA ASN A 115 13.85 18.06 -2.85
C ASN A 115 13.70 16.53 -2.74
N VAL A 116 12.46 16.06 -2.59
CA VAL A 116 12.11 14.62 -2.61
C VAL A 116 12.53 13.98 -3.94
N ILE A 117 12.18 14.58 -5.09
CA ILE A 117 12.56 14.11 -6.41
C ILE A 117 14.09 14.03 -6.56
N ARG A 118 14.81 15.07 -6.11
CA ARG A 118 16.27 15.10 -6.13
C ARG A 118 16.89 13.98 -5.29
N ILE A 119 16.32 13.68 -4.11
CA ILE A 119 16.80 12.62 -3.23
C ILE A 119 16.53 11.25 -3.84
N LEU A 120 15.32 10.99 -4.33
CA LEU A 120 14.96 9.73 -5.00
C LEU A 120 15.84 9.41 -6.22
N SER A 121 16.38 10.45 -6.87
CA SER A 121 17.28 10.29 -8.05
C SER A 121 18.74 10.02 -7.67
N ARG A 122 19.11 9.95 -6.39
CA ARG A 122 20.47 9.66 -5.93
C ARG A 122 20.78 8.17 -5.99
N LYS A 123 22.08 7.83 -6.06
CA LYS A 123 22.55 6.44 -5.94
C LYS A 123 22.59 5.93 -4.49
N ARG A 124 22.73 6.82 -3.52
CA ARG A 124 22.82 6.51 -2.08
C ARG A 124 22.03 7.53 -1.28
N LYS A 125 21.55 7.16 -0.08
CA LYS A 125 20.65 7.98 0.74
C LYS A 125 19.49 8.51 -0.11
N ASN A 126 18.90 7.62 -0.90
CA ASN A 126 17.88 7.90 -1.88
C ASN A 126 16.44 7.75 -1.37
N ASN A 127 16.28 7.54 -0.06
CA ASN A 127 14.98 7.47 0.59
C ASN A 127 14.75 8.75 1.41
N PRO A 128 13.90 9.68 0.96
CA PRO A 128 13.58 10.88 1.73
C PRO A 128 12.69 10.54 2.93
N VAL A 129 12.90 11.23 4.05
CA VAL A 129 11.97 11.24 5.20
C VAL A 129 11.47 12.66 5.39
N LEU A 130 10.17 12.84 5.27
CA LEU A 130 9.47 14.09 5.54
C LEU A 130 9.33 14.26 7.05
N ILE A 131 9.93 15.30 7.58
CA ILE A 131 9.97 15.58 9.02
C ILE A 131 9.21 16.86 9.29
N GLY A 132 8.17 16.81 10.11
CA GLY A 132 7.37 17.97 10.49
C GLY A 132 6.26 17.59 11.45
N GLU A 133 5.66 18.60 12.06
CA GLU A 133 4.55 18.42 12.98
C GLU A 133 3.33 17.78 12.32
N ALA A 134 2.38 17.30 13.13
CA ALA A 134 1.13 16.77 12.61
C ALA A 134 0.35 17.85 11.86
N GLY A 135 -0.24 17.51 10.71
CA GLY A 135 -1.08 18.41 9.94
C GLY A 135 -0.34 19.41 9.03
N VAL A 136 1.01 19.45 9.00
CA VAL A 136 1.76 20.36 8.10
C VAL A 136 1.68 19.98 6.62
N GLY A 137 1.08 18.85 6.27
CA GLY A 137 0.89 18.42 4.87
C GLY A 137 1.96 17.50 4.32
N LYS A 138 2.56 16.62 5.16
CA LYS A 138 3.54 15.61 4.71
C LYS A 138 2.96 14.67 3.65
N THR A 139 1.74 14.19 3.84
CA THR A 139 1.05 13.32 2.89
C THR A 139 0.79 14.03 1.56
N ALA A 140 0.43 15.32 1.59
CA ALA A 140 0.24 16.12 0.38
C ALA A 140 1.52 16.20 -0.49
N ILE A 141 2.72 16.12 0.09
CA ILE A 141 3.97 16.09 -0.67
C ILE A 141 4.09 14.79 -1.49
N ALA A 142 3.67 13.64 -0.93
CA ALA A 142 3.63 12.37 -1.66
C ALA A 142 2.60 12.39 -2.79
N GLU A 143 1.43 12.98 -2.54
CA GLU A 143 0.40 13.21 -3.56
C GLU A 143 0.90 14.16 -4.67
N GLY A 144 1.59 15.23 -4.30
CA GLY A 144 2.22 16.15 -5.23
C GLY A 144 3.31 15.50 -6.09
N LEU A 145 4.09 14.58 -5.53
CA LEU A 145 5.05 13.76 -6.28
C LEU A 145 4.31 12.91 -7.33
N ALA A 146 3.22 12.23 -6.94
CA ALA A 146 2.42 11.45 -7.86
C ALA A 146 1.82 12.30 -9.00
N GLN A 147 1.31 13.49 -8.68
CA GLN A 147 0.81 14.43 -9.70
C GLN A 147 1.90 14.88 -10.67
N ARG A 148 3.14 15.11 -10.20
CA ARG A 148 4.26 15.47 -11.08
C ARG A 148 4.71 14.31 -11.97
N ILE A 149 4.68 13.08 -11.46
CA ILE A 149 4.94 11.87 -12.27
C ILE A 149 3.93 11.80 -13.43
N VAL A 150 2.64 11.97 -13.13
CA VAL A 150 1.57 11.96 -14.16
C VAL A 150 1.75 13.04 -15.21
N ARG A 151 2.19 14.25 -14.80
CA ARG A 151 2.46 15.38 -15.71
C ARG A 151 3.78 15.24 -16.48
N GLY A 152 4.63 14.24 -16.12
CA GLY A 152 5.96 14.09 -16.68
C GLY A 152 6.98 15.14 -16.18
N ASP A 153 6.65 15.89 -15.13
CA ASP A 153 7.52 16.92 -14.51
C ASP A 153 8.48 16.29 -13.48
N VAL A 154 9.15 15.23 -13.91
CA VAL A 154 10.13 14.48 -13.13
C VAL A 154 11.27 14.00 -14.06
N PRO A 155 12.48 13.72 -13.51
CA PRO A 155 13.56 13.11 -14.27
C PRO A 155 13.16 11.76 -14.89
N GLU A 156 13.84 11.36 -15.96
CA GLU A 156 13.54 10.15 -16.75
C GLU A 156 13.41 8.88 -15.89
N ASN A 157 14.29 8.73 -14.89
CA ASN A 157 14.30 7.59 -13.99
C ASN A 157 13.10 7.49 -13.04
N LEU A 158 12.22 8.50 -13.01
CA LEU A 158 11.01 8.53 -12.17
C LEU A 158 9.70 8.56 -12.98
N LYS A 159 9.75 8.75 -14.32
CA LYS A 159 8.55 8.92 -15.15
C LYS A 159 7.58 7.73 -15.12
N ASP A 160 8.14 6.51 -15.11
CA ASP A 160 7.35 5.28 -15.14
C ASP A 160 7.13 4.66 -13.75
N ARG A 161 7.51 5.41 -12.69
CA ARG A 161 7.35 4.90 -11.33
C ARG A 161 5.98 5.17 -10.78
N THR A 162 5.53 4.25 -9.94
CA THR A 162 4.29 4.35 -9.16
C THR A 162 4.61 4.74 -7.73
N VAL A 163 3.86 5.67 -7.16
CA VAL A 163 3.92 6.00 -5.72
C VAL A 163 2.76 5.30 -5.03
N PHE A 164 3.08 4.39 -4.13
CA PHE A 164 2.11 3.57 -3.43
C PHE A 164 2.07 3.94 -1.95
N SER A 165 0.93 4.45 -1.48
CA SER A 165 0.73 4.80 -0.07
C SER A 165 0.31 3.57 0.71
N LEU A 166 1.14 3.16 1.68
CA LEU A 166 0.88 2.03 2.55
C LEU A 166 -0.09 2.43 3.67
N ASP A 167 -1.18 1.68 3.82
CA ASP A 167 -2.14 1.84 4.91
C ASP A 167 -1.77 0.91 6.08
N MET A 168 -1.11 1.50 7.08
CA MET A 168 -0.72 0.77 8.29
C MET A 168 -1.93 0.31 9.10
N GLY A 169 -3.02 1.07 9.07
CA GLY A 169 -4.27 0.70 9.73
C GLY A 169 -4.88 -0.57 9.12
N ALA A 170 -4.91 -0.65 7.79
CA ALA A 170 -5.41 -1.83 7.08
C ALA A 170 -4.53 -3.08 7.32
N LEU A 171 -3.20 -2.90 7.43
CA LEU A 171 -2.29 -4.01 7.75
C LEU A 171 -2.54 -4.61 9.13
N VAL A 172 -2.85 -3.78 10.12
CA VAL A 172 -3.10 -4.20 11.51
C VAL A 172 -4.55 -4.65 11.71
N ALA A 173 -5.51 -4.07 10.97
CA ALA A 173 -6.92 -4.37 11.12
C ALA A 173 -7.21 -5.86 10.92
N GLY A 174 -7.88 -6.48 11.91
CA GLY A 174 -8.24 -7.90 11.87
C GLY A 174 -7.09 -8.89 12.07
N ALA A 175 -5.85 -8.43 12.25
CA ALA A 175 -4.76 -9.31 12.64
C ALA A 175 -4.93 -9.74 14.10
N LYS A 176 -5.23 -11.02 14.33
CA LYS A 176 -5.43 -11.58 15.68
C LYS A 176 -4.10 -11.84 16.38
N TYR A 177 -3.06 -12.10 15.60
CA TYR A 177 -1.73 -12.44 16.09
C TYR A 177 -0.67 -11.62 15.37
N ARG A 178 0.45 -11.39 16.05
CA ARG A 178 1.63 -10.69 15.51
C ARG A 178 2.11 -11.25 14.17
N GLY A 179 2.10 -12.57 14.01
CA GLY A 179 2.54 -13.25 12.79
C GLY A 179 1.76 -12.83 11.55
N GLU A 180 0.45 -12.60 11.67
CA GLU A 180 -0.40 -12.21 10.55
C GLU A 180 -0.02 -10.83 9.98
N PHE A 181 0.30 -9.86 10.83
CA PHE A 181 0.80 -8.56 10.38
C PHE A 181 2.15 -8.68 9.67
N GLU A 182 3.08 -9.46 10.25
CA GLU A 182 4.41 -9.68 9.66
C GLU A 182 4.30 -10.36 8.28
N GLU A 183 3.40 -11.33 8.12
CA GLU A 183 3.13 -12.00 6.84
C GLU A 183 2.54 -11.04 5.80
N ARG A 184 1.56 -10.21 6.19
CA ARG A 184 0.96 -9.19 5.30
C ARG A 184 2.00 -8.17 4.85
N LEU A 185 2.80 -7.64 5.78
CA LEU A 185 3.86 -6.70 5.45
C LEU A 185 4.92 -7.35 4.54
N LYS A 186 5.31 -8.59 4.82
CA LYS A 186 6.23 -9.36 3.99
C LYS A 186 5.70 -9.52 2.56
N ALA A 187 4.41 -9.84 2.40
CA ALA A 187 3.79 -9.95 1.09
C ALA A 187 3.81 -8.63 0.33
N VAL A 188 3.49 -7.50 0.98
CA VAL A 188 3.61 -6.16 0.39
C VAL A 188 5.05 -5.87 -0.07
N LEU A 189 6.03 -6.18 0.78
CA LEU A 189 7.44 -5.95 0.47
C LEU A 189 7.95 -6.86 -0.66
N GLU A 190 7.46 -8.08 -0.77
CA GLU A 190 7.76 -8.98 -1.90
C GLU A 190 7.16 -8.45 -3.21
N ASP A 191 5.93 -7.93 -3.20
CA ASP A 191 5.33 -7.29 -4.37
C ASP A 191 6.14 -6.07 -4.83
N VAL A 192 6.58 -5.22 -3.88
CA VAL A 192 7.46 -4.07 -4.17
C VAL A 192 8.78 -4.52 -4.78
N LYS A 193 9.40 -5.56 -4.23
CA LYS A 193 10.66 -6.12 -4.73
C LYS A 193 10.50 -6.66 -6.15
N ASN A 194 9.42 -7.40 -6.41
CA ASN A 194 9.14 -8.00 -7.71
C ASN A 194 8.82 -6.96 -8.81
N SER A 195 8.56 -5.71 -8.42
CA SER A 195 8.37 -4.60 -9.37
C SER A 195 9.65 -4.04 -9.96
N ASP A 196 10.83 -4.61 -9.63
CA ASP A 196 12.16 -4.16 -10.11
C ASP A 196 12.40 -2.66 -9.88
N GLY A 197 11.94 -2.15 -8.73
CA GLY A 197 12.11 -0.76 -8.33
C GLY A 197 11.14 0.21 -8.99
N ASN A 198 10.12 -0.24 -9.70
CA ASN A 198 9.10 0.63 -10.29
C ASN A 198 8.16 1.24 -9.25
N ILE A 199 8.12 0.69 -8.04
CA ILE A 199 7.27 1.17 -6.95
C ILE A 199 8.10 1.95 -5.95
N ILE A 200 7.61 3.16 -5.61
CA ILE A 200 8.07 3.98 -4.50
C ILE A 200 7.02 3.85 -3.40
N LEU A 201 7.41 3.27 -2.27
CA LEU A 201 6.49 3.07 -1.16
C LEU A 201 6.42 4.33 -0.29
N PHE A 202 5.25 4.94 -0.16
CA PHE A 202 5.03 6.00 0.82
C PHE A 202 4.56 5.39 2.14
N ILE A 203 5.26 5.69 3.22
CA ILE A 203 4.97 5.18 4.57
C ILE A 203 4.73 6.38 5.47
N ASP A 204 3.48 6.63 5.80
CA ASP A 204 3.16 7.61 6.84
C ASP A 204 3.46 7.01 8.22
N GLU A 205 3.81 7.87 9.16
CA GLU A 205 4.23 7.45 10.50
C GLU A 205 5.32 6.35 10.47
N LEU A 206 6.37 6.54 9.68
CA LEU A 206 7.47 5.57 9.48
C LEU A 206 8.02 5.00 10.79
N HIS A 207 7.99 5.78 11.86
CA HIS A 207 8.44 5.38 13.20
C HIS A 207 7.67 4.20 13.77
N THR A 208 6.40 4.00 13.38
CA THR A 208 5.58 2.87 13.85
C THR A 208 6.12 1.52 13.36
N ILE A 209 6.72 1.50 12.17
CA ILE A 209 7.33 0.30 11.60
C ILE A 209 8.73 0.08 12.18
N VAL A 210 9.51 1.16 12.33
CA VAL A 210 10.94 1.08 12.71
C VAL A 210 11.12 1.01 14.22
N GLY A 211 10.24 1.66 15.00
CA GLY A 211 10.31 1.77 16.45
C GLY A 211 9.70 0.60 17.21
N ALA A 212 8.91 -0.20 16.55
CA ALA A 212 8.12 -1.27 17.16
C ALA A 212 8.96 -2.39 17.85
N GLY A 213 10.26 -2.48 17.57
CA GLY A 213 11.13 -3.52 18.15
C GLY A 213 11.66 -3.27 19.57
N LYS A 214 11.34 -2.13 20.21
CA LYS A 214 11.93 -1.74 21.51
C LYS A 214 11.09 -2.10 22.74
N THR A 215 9.83 -2.44 22.57
CA THR A 215 8.95 -2.89 23.67
C THR A 215 8.69 -4.39 23.54
N ASP A 216 8.74 -5.12 24.66
CA ASP A 216 8.41 -6.55 24.72
C ASP A 216 7.02 -6.78 24.11
N GLY A 217 6.98 -7.46 22.96
CA GLY A 217 5.76 -7.72 22.21
C GLY A 217 5.48 -6.78 21.03
N ALA A 218 6.30 -5.76 20.77
CA ALA A 218 6.13 -4.88 19.63
C ALA A 218 6.66 -5.49 18.32
N MET A 219 6.01 -5.15 17.21
CA MET A 219 6.25 -5.69 15.87
C MET A 219 7.63 -5.30 15.33
N ASP A 220 8.46 -6.26 14.95
CA ASP A 220 9.81 -6.01 14.43
C ASP A 220 9.84 -5.85 12.90
N ALA A 221 8.93 -5.03 12.38
CA ALA A 221 8.86 -4.72 10.96
C ALA A 221 10.11 -3.97 10.44
N GLY A 222 10.83 -3.29 11.34
CA GLY A 222 12.08 -2.63 11.01
C GLY A 222 13.15 -3.59 10.49
N ASN A 223 13.22 -4.80 11.02
CA ASN A 223 14.18 -5.81 10.56
C ASN A 223 13.86 -6.38 9.17
N MET A 224 12.62 -6.27 8.70
CA MET A 224 12.24 -6.62 7.34
C MET A 224 12.64 -5.54 6.34
N LEU A 225 12.48 -4.25 6.70
CA LEU A 225 12.80 -3.12 5.84
C LEU A 225 14.32 -2.91 5.68
N LYS A 226 15.09 -3.04 6.77
CA LYS A 226 16.53 -2.76 6.79
C LYS A 226 17.32 -3.50 5.71
N PRO A 227 17.16 -4.83 5.50
CA PRO A 227 17.87 -5.54 4.45
C PRO A 227 17.53 -5.06 3.04
N MET A 228 16.26 -4.77 2.77
CA MET A 228 15.80 -4.32 1.46
C MET A 228 16.30 -2.90 1.13
N LEU A 229 16.27 -1.99 2.13
CA LEU A 229 16.87 -0.66 2.03
C LEU A 229 18.39 -0.76 1.83
N ALA A 230 19.05 -1.71 2.50
CA ALA A 230 20.49 -1.91 2.39
C ALA A 230 20.90 -2.38 1.00
N ARG A 231 20.13 -3.26 0.37
CA ARG A 231 20.37 -3.77 -0.98
C ARG A 231 19.88 -2.84 -2.08
N GLY A 232 19.11 -1.79 -1.74
CA GLY A 232 18.49 -0.90 -2.72
C GLY A 232 17.29 -1.53 -3.46
N GLU A 233 16.74 -2.60 -2.91
CA GLU A 233 15.54 -3.28 -3.43
C GLU A 233 14.25 -2.52 -3.09
N LEU A 234 14.29 -1.63 -2.10
CA LEU A 234 13.18 -0.79 -1.67
C LEU A 234 13.50 0.68 -1.87
N HIS A 235 12.62 1.39 -2.56
CA HIS A 235 12.57 2.84 -2.59
C HIS A 235 11.38 3.30 -1.76
N CYS A 236 11.62 4.14 -0.76
CA CYS A 236 10.53 4.65 0.05
C CYS A 236 10.65 6.15 0.35
N VAL A 237 9.49 6.75 0.59
CA VAL A 237 9.32 8.10 1.14
C VAL A 237 8.66 7.91 2.50
N GLY A 238 9.36 8.22 3.57
CA GLY A 238 8.81 8.16 4.92
C GLY A 238 8.25 9.50 5.36
N ALA A 239 7.30 9.49 6.29
CA ALA A 239 6.84 10.69 7.00
C ALA A 239 6.86 10.43 8.50
N THR A 240 7.29 11.41 9.30
CA THR A 240 7.36 11.30 10.76
C THR A 240 7.50 12.69 11.41
N THR A 241 7.46 12.77 12.72
CA THR A 241 7.78 13.98 13.48
C THR A 241 9.29 14.07 13.78
N LEU A 242 9.77 15.25 14.18
CA LEU A 242 11.18 15.46 14.48
C LEU A 242 11.66 14.62 15.69
N ASN A 243 10.82 14.49 16.71
CA ASN A 243 11.14 13.72 17.90
C ASN A 243 11.29 12.24 17.59
N GLU A 244 10.35 11.69 16.85
CA GLU A 244 10.34 10.29 16.43
C GLU A 244 11.47 9.97 15.45
N TYR A 245 11.80 10.90 14.54
CA TYR A 245 12.95 10.76 13.67
C TYR A 245 14.26 10.61 14.47
N ARG A 246 14.47 11.49 15.46
CA ARG A 246 15.65 11.43 16.33
C ARG A 246 15.71 10.16 17.18
N GLU A 247 14.56 9.69 17.64
CA GLU A 247 14.49 8.53 18.50
C GLU A 247 14.67 7.21 17.77
N TYR A 248 14.05 7.04 16.60
CA TYR A 248 13.92 5.74 15.92
C TYR A 248 14.79 5.61 14.67
N ILE A 249 15.10 6.70 13.96
CA ILE A 249 15.81 6.64 12.68
C ILE A 249 17.25 7.13 12.83
N GLU A 250 17.48 8.27 13.44
CA GLU A 250 18.81 8.86 13.58
C GLU A 250 19.74 8.02 14.47
N LYS A 251 19.22 7.37 15.50
CA LYS A 251 19.98 6.48 16.38
C LYS A 251 20.32 5.12 15.76
N ASP A 252 19.67 4.74 14.67
CA ASP A 252 19.93 3.50 13.97
C ASP A 252 20.85 3.74 12.78
N ALA A 253 22.12 3.33 12.90
CA ALA A 253 23.14 3.56 11.89
C ALA A 253 22.81 2.94 10.51
N ALA A 254 22.00 1.88 10.46
CA ALA A 254 21.59 1.26 9.20
C ALA A 254 20.57 2.12 8.47
N LEU A 255 19.63 2.71 9.21
CA LEU A 255 18.60 3.60 8.66
C LEU A 255 19.14 4.98 8.34
N GLU A 256 19.94 5.56 9.23
CA GLU A 256 20.55 6.89 9.05
C GLU A 256 21.36 6.97 7.74
N ARG A 257 22.05 5.90 7.37
CA ARG A 257 22.81 5.82 6.10
C ARG A 257 21.94 5.70 4.86
N ARG A 258 20.65 5.39 4.99
CA ARG A 258 19.73 5.15 3.87
C ARG A 258 18.70 6.25 3.70
N PHE A 259 18.33 6.88 4.79
CA PHE A 259 17.35 7.97 4.80
C PHE A 259 17.99 9.34 4.73
N GLN A 260 17.32 10.26 4.05
CA GLN A 260 17.69 11.68 3.97
C GLN A 260 16.53 12.52 4.49
N PRO A 261 16.75 13.30 5.57
CA PRO A 261 15.71 14.17 6.11
C PRO A 261 15.35 15.31 5.16
N VAL A 262 14.06 15.59 5.09
CA VAL A 262 13.46 16.76 4.42
C VAL A 262 12.54 17.42 5.43
N MET A 263 12.92 18.63 5.87
CA MET A 263 12.09 19.41 6.79
C MET A 263 10.85 19.92 6.07
N VAL A 264 9.71 19.79 6.72
CA VAL A 264 8.40 20.28 6.27
C VAL A 264 7.85 21.19 7.34
N ASP A 265 8.07 22.47 7.16
CA ASP A 265 7.62 23.50 8.08
C ASP A 265 6.13 23.82 7.88
N GLU A 266 5.53 24.47 8.86
CA GLU A 266 4.20 25.03 8.71
C GLU A 266 4.15 26.03 7.54
N PRO A 267 3.08 26.04 6.74
CA PRO A 267 2.95 27.01 5.67
C PRO A 267 2.86 28.42 6.22
N THR A 268 3.45 29.37 5.50
CA THR A 268 3.30 30.80 5.82
C THR A 268 1.86 31.24 5.69
N VAL A 269 1.52 32.43 6.21
CA VAL A 269 0.18 33.01 6.05
C VAL A 269 -0.19 33.14 4.57
N GLU A 270 0.75 33.57 3.74
CA GLU A 270 0.56 33.76 2.30
C GLU A 270 0.34 32.43 1.58
N ASP A 271 1.13 31.39 1.95
CA ASP A 271 0.95 30.04 1.44
C ASP A 271 -0.40 29.45 1.87
N THR A 272 -0.79 29.66 3.13
CA THR A 272 -2.09 29.18 3.65
C THR A 272 -3.26 29.82 2.89
N ILE A 273 -3.21 31.12 2.62
CA ILE A 273 -4.23 31.79 1.80
C ILE A 273 -4.28 31.20 0.39
N SER A 274 -3.12 30.94 -0.19
CA SER A 274 -3.01 30.34 -1.53
C SER A 274 -3.55 28.90 -1.56
N ILE A 275 -3.26 28.09 -0.55
CA ILE A 275 -3.79 26.75 -0.36
C ILE A 275 -5.32 26.79 -0.26
N LEU A 276 -5.87 27.63 0.61
CA LEU A 276 -7.32 27.76 0.80
C LEU A 276 -8.03 28.21 -0.49
N ARG A 277 -7.44 29.15 -1.23
CA ARG A 277 -7.97 29.57 -2.52
C ARG A 277 -7.97 28.46 -3.56
N GLY A 278 -6.92 27.67 -3.63
CA GLY A 278 -6.82 26.59 -4.59
C GLY A 278 -7.71 25.38 -4.27
N LEU A 279 -8.04 25.16 -3.01
CA LEU A 279 -8.95 24.10 -2.58
C LEU A 279 -10.43 24.53 -2.65
N LYS A 280 -10.71 25.83 -2.63
CA LYS A 280 -12.05 26.41 -2.54
C LYS A 280 -13.05 25.75 -3.48
N ASP A 281 -12.76 25.74 -4.78
CA ASP A 281 -13.70 25.30 -5.81
C ASP A 281 -14.09 23.84 -5.63
N ARG A 282 -13.17 22.97 -5.20
CA ARG A 282 -13.43 21.57 -4.92
C ARG A 282 -14.35 21.39 -3.71
N TYR A 283 -14.08 22.13 -2.63
CA TYR A 283 -14.92 22.09 -1.43
C TYR A 283 -16.31 22.67 -1.70
N GLU A 284 -16.43 23.74 -2.49
CA GLU A 284 -17.71 24.30 -2.90
C GLU A 284 -18.56 23.30 -3.70
N VAL A 285 -17.94 22.60 -4.65
CA VAL A 285 -18.62 21.55 -5.43
C VAL A 285 -19.03 20.37 -4.56
N PHE A 286 -18.13 19.90 -3.69
CA PHE A 286 -18.38 18.75 -2.84
C PHE A 286 -19.51 18.99 -1.83
N HIS A 287 -19.54 20.18 -1.20
CA HIS A 287 -20.52 20.53 -0.17
C HIS A 287 -21.75 21.25 -0.72
N GLY A 288 -21.81 21.60 -1.99
CA GLY A 288 -22.93 22.33 -2.60
C GLY A 288 -23.13 23.75 -2.07
N VAL A 289 -22.07 24.39 -1.57
CA VAL A 289 -22.11 25.73 -0.96
C VAL A 289 -21.09 26.65 -1.64
N LYS A 290 -21.29 27.97 -1.52
CA LYS A 290 -20.32 28.98 -1.98
C LYS A 290 -19.66 29.65 -0.78
N THR A 291 -18.33 29.74 -0.80
CA THR A 291 -17.55 30.45 0.20
C THR A 291 -17.21 31.85 -0.27
N VAL A 292 -17.21 32.81 0.65
CA VAL A 292 -16.86 34.23 0.37
C VAL A 292 -15.46 34.53 0.91
N SER A 293 -14.81 35.54 0.32
CA SER A 293 -13.39 35.83 0.60
C SER A 293 -13.05 36.07 2.08
N TYR A 294 -13.97 36.64 2.87
CA TYR A 294 -13.74 36.83 4.30
C TYR A 294 -13.80 35.56 5.13
N THR A 295 -14.41 34.47 4.65
CA THR A 295 -14.41 33.16 5.32
C THR A 295 -13.00 32.57 5.38
N HIS A 296 -12.17 32.83 4.37
CA HIS A 296 -10.76 32.38 4.33
C HIS A 296 -9.90 33.14 5.35
N LEU A 297 -10.15 34.42 5.53
CA LEU A 297 -9.43 35.28 6.49
C LEU A 297 -9.78 34.92 7.94
N ARG A 298 -11.06 34.64 8.24
CA ARG A 298 -11.50 34.22 9.57
C ARG A 298 -11.00 32.86 10.00
N ALA A 299 -10.88 31.89 9.10
CA ALA A 299 -10.29 30.59 9.41
C ALA A 299 -8.84 30.71 9.91
N HIS A 300 -8.12 31.75 9.45
CA HIS A 300 -6.78 32.09 9.90
C HIS A 300 -6.76 32.79 11.27
N GLU A 301 -7.74 33.64 11.56
CA GLU A 301 -7.86 34.33 12.86
C GLU A 301 -8.22 33.36 13.99
N THR A 302 -9.05 32.35 13.70
CA THR A 302 -9.45 31.33 14.72
C THR A 302 -8.28 30.50 15.21
N ARG A 303 -7.24 30.29 14.38
CA ARG A 303 -6.00 29.57 14.77
C ARG A 303 -5.08 30.39 15.67
N ARG A 304 -5.24 31.72 15.76
CA ARG A 304 -4.46 32.57 16.68
C ARG A 304 -5.00 32.63 18.10
N HIS A 305 -6.21 32.07 18.34
CA HIS A 305 -6.90 32.12 19.61
C HIS A 305 -7.14 30.74 20.23
N LEU A 306 -6.60 29.66 19.65
CA LEU A 306 -6.49 28.33 20.20
C LEU A 306 -5.02 27.98 20.48
#